data_16bc2d77fa87c6c21c09ff91e33df312
#
_entry.id   16bc2d77fa87c6c21c09ff91e33df312
#
_cell.length_a   1.000
_cell.length_b   1.000
_cell.length_c   1.000
_cell.angle_alpha   90.00
_cell.angle_beta   90.00
_cell.angle_gamma   90.00
#
_symmetry.space_group_name_H-M   'P 1'
#
loop_
_entity.id
_entity.type
_entity.pdbx_description
1 polymer ?
#
loop_
_entity_poly.entity_id
_entity_poly.type
_entity_poly.pdbx_seq_one_letter_code
_entity_poly.pdbx_strand_id
1 'polypeptide(L)'
;SVESVLVQAGYADVAKAYILYRKQREKIRNMKSTILDYKDLVDSYVKVTDWRVKENSTVTYSVGGLILSNSGAITANYWLSEIYDEEVANAHRNGDIHIHDLSMLTGYCAGWSLKQLIQEGLGGVPGKITSAPAAHLSTLCNQMVNFLGIMQNEWAGAQAFSSFDTYLAPFVKVDNLSYKEVKQCIQSFIYGVNTPSRW
;
A
#
# COMPACT_ATOMS: atom_id res chain seq x y z
N SER A 1 -35.05 -2.09 -8.01
CA SER A 1 -34.74 -0.68 -7.72
C SER A 1 -35.61 0.24 -8.58
N VAL A 2 -35.70 1.53 -8.26
CA VAL A 2 -36.43 2.53 -9.05
C VAL A 2 -35.89 2.58 -10.49
N GLU A 3 -34.56 2.50 -10.63
CA GLU A 3 -33.88 2.50 -11.92
C GLU A 3 -34.31 1.34 -12.81
N SER A 4 -34.40 0.14 -12.23
CA SER A 4 -34.81 -1.06 -12.96
C SER A 4 -36.24 -0.94 -13.48
N VAL A 5 -37.14 -0.37 -12.69
CA VAL A 5 -38.55 -0.15 -13.08
C VAL A 5 -38.63 0.88 -14.21
N LEU A 6 -37.88 1.96 -14.13
CA LEU A 6 -37.83 2.98 -15.18
C LEU A 6 -37.29 2.44 -16.51
N VAL A 7 -36.24 1.64 -16.47
CA VAL A 7 -35.68 0.99 -17.67
C VAL A 7 -36.68 0.01 -18.28
N GLN A 8 -37.32 -0.82 -17.46
CA GLN A 8 -38.34 -1.79 -17.94
C GLN A 8 -39.58 -1.12 -18.53
N ALA A 9 -39.92 0.06 -18.01
CA ALA A 9 -41.04 0.89 -18.53
C ALA A 9 -40.67 1.70 -19.78
N GLY A 10 -39.45 1.56 -20.31
CA GLY A 10 -38.99 2.24 -21.51
C GLY A 10 -38.42 3.66 -21.28
N TYR A 11 -38.27 4.09 -20.02
CA TYR A 11 -37.78 5.44 -19.68
C TYR A 11 -36.27 5.41 -19.36
N ALA A 12 -35.44 4.91 -20.28
CA ALA A 12 -34.00 4.74 -20.05
C ALA A 12 -33.25 6.05 -19.75
N ASP A 13 -33.62 7.15 -20.43
CA ASP A 13 -33.00 8.45 -20.21
C ASP A 13 -33.32 9.02 -18.81
N VAL A 14 -34.55 8.79 -18.34
CA VAL A 14 -35.01 9.20 -17.01
C VAL A 14 -34.29 8.36 -15.95
N ALA A 15 -34.13 7.05 -16.17
CA ALA A 15 -33.35 6.18 -15.31
C ALA A 15 -31.89 6.62 -15.19
N LYS A 16 -31.26 6.97 -16.32
CA LYS A 16 -29.90 7.50 -16.36
C LYS A 16 -29.76 8.82 -15.59
N ALA A 17 -30.68 9.76 -15.82
CA ALA A 17 -30.70 11.04 -15.10
C ALA A 17 -30.88 10.83 -13.58
N TYR A 18 -31.71 9.90 -13.19
CA TYR A 18 -31.95 9.56 -11.78
C TYR A 18 -30.72 8.92 -11.12
N ILE A 19 -30.01 8.04 -11.81
CA ILE A 19 -28.76 7.44 -11.33
C ILE A 19 -27.70 8.53 -11.10
N LEU A 20 -27.54 9.45 -12.08
CA LEU A 20 -26.58 10.55 -11.96
C LEU A 20 -26.93 11.49 -10.80
N TYR A 21 -28.22 11.81 -10.63
CA TYR A 21 -28.71 12.62 -9.52
C TYR A 21 -28.43 11.95 -8.16
N ARG A 22 -28.71 10.65 -8.04
CA ARG A 22 -28.41 9.88 -6.81
C ARG A 22 -26.93 9.93 -6.48
N LYS A 23 -26.05 9.64 -7.45
CA LYS A 23 -24.59 9.70 -7.26
C LYS A 23 -24.14 11.11 -6.82
N GLN A 24 -24.67 12.14 -7.44
CA GLN A 24 -24.36 13.52 -7.05
C GLN A 24 -24.80 13.84 -5.62
N ARG A 25 -26.00 13.40 -5.22
CA ARG A 25 -26.52 13.60 -3.86
C ARG A 25 -25.73 12.80 -2.82
N GLU A 26 -25.32 11.61 -3.16
CA GLU A 26 -24.46 10.77 -2.33
C GLU A 26 -23.10 11.44 -2.14
N LYS A 27 -22.47 11.92 -3.21
CA LYS A 27 -21.22 12.68 -3.15
C LYS A 27 -21.34 13.92 -2.24
N ILE A 28 -22.44 14.68 -2.33
CA ILE A 28 -22.70 15.83 -1.46
C ILE A 28 -22.85 15.40 0.02
N ARG A 29 -23.54 14.28 0.29
CA ARG A 29 -23.67 13.74 1.66
C ARG A 29 -22.34 13.33 2.23
N ASN A 30 -21.53 12.61 1.45
CA ASN A 30 -20.21 12.18 1.85
C ASN A 30 -19.27 13.38 2.09
N MET A 31 -19.32 14.40 1.27
CA MET A 31 -18.59 15.67 1.49
C MET A 31 -18.98 16.34 2.81
N LYS A 32 -20.28 16.39 3.12
CA LYS A 32 -20.76 16.98 4.39
C LYS A 32 -20.30 16.17 5.60
N SER A 33 -20.37 14.84 5.52
CA SER A 33 -19.83 13.95 6.55
C SER A 33 -18.35 14.19 6.75
N THR A 34 -17.59 14.26 5.68
CA THR A 34 -16.14 14.52 5.70
C THR A 34 -15.79 15.84 6.39
N ILE A 35 -16.56 16.91 6.14
CA ILE A 35 -16.31 18.23 6.77
C ILE A 35 -16.59 18.15 8.28
N LEU A 36 -17.64 17.44 8.70
CA LEU A 36 -17.94 17.24 10.10
C LEU A 36 -16.86 16.41 10.80
N ASP A 37 -16.45 15.31 10.18
CA ASP A 37 -15.38 14.45 10.70
C ASP A 37 -14.03 15.19 10.79
N TYR A 38 -13.75 16.08 9.83
CA TYR A 38 -12.55 16.91 9.84
C TYR A 38 -12.55 17.91 11.01
N LYS A 39 -13.69 18.54 11.26
CA LYS A 39 -13.83 19.47 12.40
C LYS A 39 -13.59 18.74 13.72
N ASP A 40 -14.22 17.58 13.90
CA ASP A 40 -14.08 16.78 15.11
C ASP A 40 -12.64 16.28 15.29
N LEU A 41 -11.95 15.93 14.20
CA LEU A 41 -10.55 15.57 14.20
C LEU A 41 -9.65 16.72 14.68
N VAL A 42 -9.84 17.94 14.13
CA VAL A 42 -9.07 19.12 14.55
C VAL A 42 -9.35 19.45 16.00
N ASP A 43 -10.63 19.44 16.40
CA ASP A 43 -11.03 19.70 17.78
C ASP A 43 -10.44 18.69 18.77
N SER A 44 -10.42 17.41 18.42
CA SER A 44 -9.84 16.36 19.26
C SER A 44 -8.31 16.49 19.39
N TYR A 45 -7.63 16.88 18.30
CA TYR A 45 -6.20 17.12 18.33
C TYR A 45 -5.83 18.33 19.19
N VAL A 46 -6.54 19.44 19.00
CA VAL A 46 -6.30 20.68 19.75
C VAL A 46 -6.62 20.49 21.23
N LYS A 47 -7.66 19.73 21.57
CA LYS A 47 -8.05 19.42 22.96
C LYS A 47 -7.20 18.32 23.61
N VAL A 48 -6.24 17.73 22.88
CA VAL A 48 -5.36 16.65 23.36
C VAL A 48 -6.15 15.44 23.94
N THR A 49 -7.34 15.20 23.42
CA THR A 49 -8.19 14.10 23.88
C THR A 49 -7.89 12.79 23.15
N ASP A 50 -7.24 12.85 21.98
CA ASP A 50 -6.90 11.65 21.21
C ASP A 50 -5.60 11.01 21.73
N TRP A 51 -5.69 9.80 22.31
CA TRP A 51 -4.56 9.03 22.83
C TRP A 51 -3.53 8.66 21.74
N ARG A 52 -3.97 8.53 20.49
CA ARG A 52 -3.10 8.18 19.35
C ARG A 52 -2.06 9.26 19.06
N VAL A 53 -2.36 10.50 19.40
CA VAL A 53 -1.41 11.62 19.28
C VAL A 53 -0.30 11.49 20.33
N LYS A 54 -0.56 10.83 21.47
CA LYS A 54 0.41 10.63 22.54
C LYS A 54 1.37 9.48 22.27
N GLU A 55 0.97 8.48 21.50
CA GLU A 55 1.71 7.23 21.31
C GLU A 55 2.98 7.41 20.47
N ASN A 56 2.97 8.35 19.52
CA ASN A 56 4.07 8.60 18.59
C ASN A 56 4.76 9.96 18.76
N SER A 57 4.45 10.70 19.80
CA SER A 57 4.95 12.06 20.00
C SER A 57 5.43 12.24 21.43
N THR A 58 6.70 12.64 21.58
CA THR A 58 7.26 13.12 22.85
C THR A 58 6.74 14.52 23.22
N VAL A 59 5.97 15.14 22.33
CA VAL A 59 5.40 16.49 22.48
C VAL A 59 3.87 16.38 22.51
N THR A 60 3.26 16.97 23.52
CA THR A 60 1.79 16.97 23.72
C THR A 60 1.03 17.68 22.59
N TYR A 61 1.68 18.56 21.86
CA TYR A 61 1.17 19.31 20.72
C TYR A 61 2.33 19.72 19.79
N SER A 62 2.14 19.56 18.49
CA SER A 62 3.06 20.12 17.49
C SER A 62 2.31 20.53 16.22
N VAL A 63 2.72 21.65 15.63
CA VAL A 63 2.15 22.13 14.35
C VAL A 63 2.38 21.09 13.25
N GLY A 64 3.54 20.46 13.19
CA GLY A 64 3.82 19.38 12.25
C GLY A 64 2.88 18.18 12.43
N GLY A 65 2.62 17.76 13.66
CA GLY A 65 1.67 16.70 13.96
C GLY A 65 0.25 17.05 13.55
N LEU A 66 -0.19 18.29 13.76
CA LEU A 66 -1.50 18.76 13.30
C LEU A 66 -1.62 18.70 11.76
N ILE A 67 -0.60 19.18 11.05
CA ILE A 67 -0.56 19.14 9.58
C ILE A 67 -0.66 17.69 9.08
N LEU A 68 0.15 16.79 9.64
CA LEU A 68 0.17 15.39 9.25
C LEU A 68 -1.15 14.68 9.56
N SER A 69 -1.76 14.95 10.73
CA SER A 69 -3.05 14.39 11.11
C SER A 69 -4.16 14.84 10.16
N ASN A 70 -4.21 16.13 9.84
CA ASN A 70 -5.19 16.68 8.92
C ASN A 70 -5.03 16.15 7.50
N SER A 71 -3.79 16.15 6.99
CA SER A 71 -3.47 15.60 5.67
C SER A 71 -3.82 14.10 5.60
N GLY A 72 -3.48 13.36 6.64
CA GLY A 72 -3.77 11.93 6.74
C GLY A 72 -5.26 11.62 6.73
N ALA A 73 -6.07 12.39 7.45
CA ALA A 73 -7.53 12.21 7.47
C ALA A 73 -8.19 12.49 6.12
N ILE A 74 -7.77 13.55 5.44
CA ILE A 74 -8.26 13.89 4.09
C ILE A 74 -7.91 12.75 3.11
N THR A 75 -6.67 12.27 3.16
CA THR A 75 -6.20 11.18 2.31
C THR A 75 -6.96 9.88 2.58
N ALA A 76 -7.12 9.51 3.85
CA ALA A 76 -7.88 8.32 4.24
C ALA A 76 -9.34 8.38 3.74
N ASN A 77 -9.97 9.54 3.88
CA ASN A 77 -11.33 9.72 3.36
C ASN A 77 -11.39 9.60 1.83
N TYR A 78 -10.40 10.13 1.11
CA TYR A 78 -10.32 9.98 -0.34
C TYR A 78 -10.24 8.49 -0.74
N TRP A 79 -9.38 7.70 -0.08
CA TRP A 79 -9.29 6.26 -0.31
C TRP A 79 -10.63 5.55 -0.11
N LEU A 80 -11.32 5.85 1.00
CA LEU A 80 -12.55 5.19 1.40
C LEU A 80 -13.80 5.66 0.64
N SER A 81 -13.75 6.82 -0.05
CA SER A 81 -14.89 7.36 -0.79
C SER A 81 -14.75 7.27 -2.31
N GLU A 82 -13.52 7.30 -2.84
CA GLU A 82 -13.31 7.42 -4.28
C GLU A 82 -12.58 6.21 -4.89
N ILE A 83 -11.81 5.47 -4.09
CA ILE A 83 -10.93 4.39 -4.60
C ILE A 83 -11.45 3.00 -4.22
N TYR A 84 -11.76 2.76 -2.95
CA TYR A 84 -12.29 1.47 -2.51
C TYR A 84 -13.77 1.34 -2.82
N ASP A 85 -14.20 0.11 -3.14
CA ASP A 85 -15.61 -0.22 -3.25
C ASP A 85 -16.33 0.06 -1.92
N GLU A 86 -17.60 0.46 -2.01
CA GLU A 86 -18.41 0.84 -0.84
C GLU A 86 -18.46 -0.27 0.22
N GLU A 87 -18.50 -1.53 -0.17
CA GLU A 87 -18.51 -2.68 0.73
C GLU A 87 -17.22 -2.75 1.56
N VAL A 88 -16.07 -2.60 0.91
CA VAL A 88 -14.75 -2.59 1.55
C VAL A 88 -14.59 -1.40 2.49
N ALA A 89 -14.98 -0.20 2.02
CA ALA A 89 -14.92 1.02 2.80
C ALA A 89 -15.82 0.94 4.05
N ASN A 90 -17.02 0.37 3.93
CA ASN A 90 -17.94 0.20 5.04
C ASN A 90 -17.43 -0.86 6.03
N ALA A 91 -16.88 -1.97 5.56
CA ALA A 91 -16.26 -2.97 6.42
C ALA A 91 -15.12 -2.37 7.25
N HIS A 92 -14.29 -1.50 6.66
CA HIS A 92 -13.26 -0.77 7.40
C HIS A 92 -13.85 0.21 8.43
N ARG A 93 -14.87 1.01 8.05
CA ARG A 93 -15.53 1.96 8.96
C ARG A 93 -16.24 1.29 10.13
N ASN A 94 -16.81 0.11 9.89
CA ASN A 94 -17.50 -0.67 10.91
C ASN A 94 -16.53 -1.46 11.83
N GLY A 95 -15.25 -1.56 11.43
CA GLY A 95 -14.25 -2.33 12.18
C GLY A 95 -14.23 -3.83 11.86
N ASP A 96 -14.91 -4.27 10.80
CA ASP A 96 -14.90 -5.67 10.36
C ASP A 96 -13.54 -6.05 9.75
N ILE A 97 -12.88 -5.09 9.11
CA ILE A 97 -11.51 -5.18 8.60
C ILE A 97 -10.72 -3.92 8.96
N HIS A 98 -9.40 -4.03 8.94
CA HIS A 98 -8.53 -2.88 9.08
C HIS A 98 -7.66 -2.70 7.82
N ILE A 99 -7.84 -1.56 7.13
CA ILE A 99 -6.94 -1.12 6.06
C ILE A 99 -5.99 -0.11 6.70
N HIS A 100 -4.71 -0.46 6.78
CA HIS A 100 -3.71 0.42 7.39
C HIS A 100 -3.11 1.40 6.38
N ASP A 101 -2.42 2.43 6.87
CA ASP A 101 -1.69 3.42 6.08
C ASP A 101 -2.55 4.24 5.09
N LEU A 102 -3.85 4.34 5.35
CA LEU A 102 -4.76 5.19 4.55
C LEU A 102 -4.39 6.68 4.57
N SER A 103 -3.55 7.11 5.50
CA SER A 103 -3.05 8.48 5.59
C SER A 103 -2.07 8.86 4.47
N MET A 104 -1.65 7.90 3.64
CA MET A 104 -0.71 8.10 2.55
C MET A 104 -1.39 7.83 1.21
N LEU A 105 -1.17 8.71 0.21
CA LEU A 105 -1.74 8.56 -1.13
C LEU A 105 -0.86 7.66 -2.04
N THR A 106 -0.14 6.73 -1.46
CA THR A 106 0.71 5.76 -2.19
C THR A 106 0.58 4.38 -1.56
N GLY A 107 1.01 3.35 -2.29
CA GLY A 107 1.25 2.04 -1.68
C GLY A 107 2.35 2.17 -0.62
N TYR A 108 2.09 1.67 0.60
CA TYR A 108 3.04 1.76 1.70
C TYR A 108 3.87 0.50 1.83
N CYS A 109 3.23 -0.64 2.04
CA CYS A 109 3.89 -1.95 2.11
C CYS A 109 3.57 -2.79 0.88
N ALA A 110 4.49 -3.65 0.47
CA ALA A 110 4.29 -4.52 -0.69
C ALA A 110 4.84 -5.93 -0.47
N GLY A 111 4.10 -6.93 -0.94
CA GLY A 111 4.54 -8.30 -1.09
C GLY A 111 4.93 -8.58 -2.54
N TRP A 112 6.11 -9.15 -2.76
CA TRP A 112 6.63 -9.43 -4.09
C TRP A 112 6.71 -10.92 -4.37
N SER A 113 6.37 -11.30 -5.60
CA SER A 113 6.50 -12.68 -6.06
C SER A 113 7.95 -13.02 -6.37
N LEU A 114 8.62 -13.70 -5.45
CA LEU A 114 9.96 -14.21 -5.71
C LEU A 114 9.99 -15.23 -6.87
N LYS A 115 8.91 -16.00 -7.04
CA LYS A 115 8.74 -16.89 -8.19
C LYS A 115 8.81 -16.13 -9.52
N GLN A 116 8.14 -15.00 -9.62
CA GLN A 116 8.13 -14.19 -10.83
C GLN A 116 9.53 -13.62 -11.12
N LEU A 117 10.21 -13.09 -10.11
CA LEU A 117 11.58 -12.61 -10.24
C LEU A 117 12.54 -13.70 -10.74
N ILE A 118 12.40 -14.94 -10.24
CA ILE A 118 13.20 -16.08 -10.67
C ILE A 118 12.92 -16.45 -12.14
N GLN A 119 11.67 -16.39 -12.57
CA GLN A 119 11.28 -16.79 -13.91
C GLN A 119 11.56 -15.73 -14.98
N GLU A 120 11.41 -14.46 -14.64
CA GLU A 120 11.50 -13.36 -15.59
C GLU A 120 12.79 -12.56 -15.47
N GLY A 121 13.48 -12.65 -14.33
CA GLY A 121 14.63 -11.82 -14.02
C GLY A 121 14.23 -10.38 -13.66
N LEU A 122 15.16 -9.43 -13.82
CA LEU A 122 14.91 -8.00 -13.63
C LEU A 122 14.55 -7.36 -14.95
N GLY A 123 13.39 -6.73 -15.01
CA GLY A 123 12.91 -6.04 -16.20
C GLY A 123 11.69 -5.20 -15.93
N GLY A 124 11.20 -4.52 -16.95
CA GLY A 124 9.89 -3.84 -16.90
C GLY A 124 9.88 -2.43 -16.33
N VAL A 125 10.95 -1.94 -15.71
CA VAL A 125 11.04 -0.54 -15.25
C VAL A 125 11.92 0.25 -16.21
N PRO A 126 11.36 1.18 -17.01
CA PRO A 126 12.13 1.96 -17.97
C PRO A 126 13.29 2.72 -17.30
N GLY A 127 14.48 2.65 -17.90
CA GLY A 127 15.67 3.34 -17.41
C GLY A 127 16.33 2.71 -16.18
N LYS A 128 15.87 1.55 -15.72
CA LYS A 128 16.47 0.79 -14.62
C LYS A 128 17.24 -0.43 -15.16
N ILE A 129 18.01 -1.04 -14.25
CA ILE A 129 18.81 -2.24 -14.56
C ILE A 129 17.90 -3.38 -15.00
N THR A 130 18.28 -4.05 -16.07
CA THR A 130 17.65 -5.30 -16.53
C THR A 130 18.63 -6.45 -16.45
N SER A 131 18.15 -7.64 -16.15
CA SER A 131 18.94 -8.88 -16.19
C SER A 131 18.06 -10.09 -16.47
N ALA A 132 18.62 -11.06 -17.19
CA ALA A 132 17.99 -12.35 -17.42
C ALA A 132 17.77 -13.11 -16.10
N PRO A 133 16.91 -14.15 -16.09
CA PRO A 133 16.75 -15.04 -14.93
C PRO A 133 18.08 -15.53 -14.39
N ALA A 134 18.19 -15.57 -13.05
CA ALA A 134 19.41 -16.04 -12.39
C ALA A 134 19.58 -17.55 -12.54
N ALA A 135 20.77 -17.99 -12.86
CA ALA A 135 21.13 -19.41 -12.87
C ALA A 135 21.71 -19.89 -11.53
N HIS A 136 22.27 -19.00 -10.71
CA HIS A 136 22.98 -19.31 -9.47
C HIS A 136 22.42 -18.53 -8.28
N LEU A 137 22.57 -19.10 -7.07
CA LEU A 137 22.08 -18.50 -5.83
C LEU A 137 22.64 -17.10 -5.60
N SER A 138 23.93 -16.89 -5.80
CA SER A 138 24.58 -15.58 -5.63
C SER A 138 24.02 -14.52 -6.57
N THR A 139 23.75 -14.88 -7.83
CA THR A 139 23.14 -14.00 -8.83
C THR A 139 21.71 -13.65 -8.44
N LEU A 140 20.92 -14.64 -7.98
CA LEU A 140 19.56 -14.40 -7.51
C LEU A 140 19.53 -13.45 -6.31
N CYS A 141 20.42 -13.67 -5.32
CA CYS A 141 20.54 -12.76 -4.16
C CYS A 141 20.83 -11.31 -4.61
N ASN A 142 21.74 -11.14 -5.57
CA ASN A 142 22.02 -9.80 -6.11
C ASN A 142 20.83 -9.20 -6.87
N GLN A 143 20.09 -9.99 -7.65
CA GLN A 143 18.87 -9.54 -8.30
C GLN A 143 17.80 -9.10 -7.28
N MET A 144 17.65 -9.85 -6.19
CA MET A 144 16.73 -9.51 -5.10
C MET A 144 17.11 -8.17 -4.43
N VAL A 145 18.40 -7.93 -4.17
CA VAL A 145 18.88 -6.65 -3.61
C VAL A 145 18.56 -5.50 -4.58
N ASN A 146 18.87 -5.66 -5.86
CA ASN A 146 18.62 -4.64 -6.86
C ASN A 146 17.11 -4.38 -7.04
N PHE A 147 16.29 -5.43 -7.04
CA PHE A 147 14.84 -5.32 -7.11
C PHE A 147 14.29 -4.50 -5.94
N LEU A 148 14.65 -4.85 -4.70
CA LEU A 148 14.22 -4.10 -3.52
C LEU A 148 14.73 -2.66 -3.55
N GLY A 149 15.98 -2.44 -4.01
CA GLY A 149 16.54 -1.11 -4.17
C GLY A 149 15.81 -0.24 -5.19
N ILE A 150 15.28 -0.82 -6.28
CA ILE A 150 14.45 -0.13 -7.25
C ILE A 150 13.07 0.17 -6.64
N MET A 151 12.45 -0.85 -6.03
CA MET A 151 11.07 -0.74 -5.54
C MET A 151 10.94 0.16 -4.31
N GLN A 152 11.98 0.34 -3.50
CA GLN A 152 11.96 1.28 -2.38
C GLN A 152 11.75 2.74 -2.79
N ASN A 153 11.95 3.09 -4.05
CA ASN A 153 11.65 4.43 -4.55
C ASN A 153 10.16 4.64 -4.83
N GLU A 154 9.41 3.53 -4.98
CA GLU A 154 7.99 3.54 -5.30
C GLU A 154 7.11 3.23 -4.08
N TRP A 155 7.68 2.53 -3.08
CA TRP A 155 6.97 2.02 -1.90
C TRP A 155 7.68 2.46 -0.63
N ALA A 156 6.99 3.23 0.20
CA ALA A 156 7.60 3.86 1.37
C ALA A 156 7.75 2.93 2.58
N GLY A 157 7.03 1.82 2.62
CA GLY A 157 7.00 0.91 3.77
C GLY A 157 7.77 -0.39 3.59
N ALA A 158 7.39 -1.38 4.36
CA ALA A 158 8.04 -2.69 4.33
C ALA A 158 7.83 -3.42 3.01
N GLN A 159 8.85 -4.11 2.57
CA GLN A 159 8.80 -4.98 1.41
C GLN A 159 9.09 -6.41 1.83
N ALA A 160 8.36 -7.38 1.27
CA ALA A 160 8.49 -8.79 1.62
C ALA A 160 8.55 -9.68 0.38
N PHE A 161 9.40 -10.69 0.42
CA PHE A 161 9.31 -11.84 -0.45
C PHE A 161 8.70 -13.02 0.31
N SER A 162 7.62 -13.59 -0.22
CA SER A 162 7.01 -14.79 0.37
C SER A 162 7.79 -16.05 0.01
N SER A 163 7.76 -17.05 0.90
CA SER A 163 8.31 -18.39 0.65
C SER A 163 9.78 -18.37 0.23
N PHE A 164 10.56 -17.51 0.87
CA PHE A 164 11.97 -17.27 0.57
C PHE A 164 12.79 -18.56 0.56
N ASP A 165 12.70 -19.36 1.60
CA ASP A 165 13.37 -20.65 1.75
C ASP A 165 13.01 -21.65 0.64
N THR A 166 11.74 -21.77 0.34
CA THR A 166 11.20 -22.69 -0.67
C THR A 166 11.73 -22.37 -2.06
N TYR A 167 11.79 -21.09 -2.42
CA TYR A 167 12.24 -20.67 -3.76
C TYR A 167 13.75 -20.63 -3.90
N LEU A 168 14.52 -20.47 -2.82
CA LEU A 168 15.98 -20.51 -2.87
C LEU A 168 16.55 -21.92 -2.78
N ALA A 169 15.85 -22.86 -2.16
CA ALA A 169 16.32 -24.24 -1.97
C ALA A 169 16.74 -24.96 -3.28
N PRO A 170 16.03 -24.81 -4.42
CA PRO A 170 16.47 -25.40 -5.68
C PRO A 170 17.85 -24.95 -6.13
N PHE A 171 18.20 -23.68 -5.96
CA PHE A 171 19.51 -23.12 -6.33
C PHE A 171 20.64 -23.71 -5.48
N VAL A 172 20.37 -23.90 -4.18
CA VAL A 172 21.34 -24.57 -3.27
C VAL A 172 21.64 -25.98 -3.75
N LYS A 173 20.62 -26.73 -4.20
CA LYS A 173 20.76 -28.09 -4.69
C LYS A 173 21.47 -28.16 -6.03
N VAL A 174 21.09 -27.29 -6.97
CA VAL A 174 21.67 -27.27 -8.33
C VAL A 174 23.16 -26.90 -8.29
N ASP A 175 23.49 -25.89 -7.50
CA ASP A 175 24.86 -25.41 -7.34
C ASP A 175 25.70 -26.30 -6.39
N ASN A 176 25.09 -27.31 -5.75
CA ASN A 176 25.71 -28.18 -4.76
C ASN A 176 26.47 -27.41 -3.66
N LEU A 177 25.85 -26.35 -3.16
CA LEU A 177 26.47 -25.42 -2.22
C LEU A 177 26.58 -26.01 -0.82
N SER A 178 27.77 -25.83 -0.20
CA SER A 178 27.99 -26.11 1.21
C SER A 178 27.21 -25.12 2.10
N TYR A 179 26.98 -25.50 3.36
CA TYR A 179 26.38 -24.61 4.36
C TYR A 179 27.10 -23.25 4.46
N LYS A 180 28.44 -23.25 4.38
CA LYS A 180 29.24 -22.02 4.45
C LYS A 180 28.96 -21.09 3.28
N GLU A 181 28.86 -21.62 2.07
CA GLU A 181 28.58 -20.84 0.85
C GLU A 181 27.17 -20.29 0.87
N VAL A 182 26.17 -21.09 1.23
CA VAL A 182 24.79 -20.63 1.40
C VAL A 182 24.72 -19.50 2.43
N LYS A 183 25.35 -19.71 3.61
CA LYS A 183 25.41 -18.71 4.66
C LYS A 183 26.02 -17.40 4.15
N GLN A 184 27.07 -17.48 3.36
CA GLN A 184 27.76 -16.32 2.80
C GLN A 184 26.88 -15.57 1.79
N CYS A 185 26.16 -16.28 0.91
CA CYS A 185 25.19 -15.66 -0.01
C CYS A 185 24.07 -14.92 0.74
N ILE A 186 23.49 -15.55 1.75
CA ILE A 186 22.40 -14.94 2.54
C ILE A 186 22.91 -13.77 3.38
N GLN A 187 24.11 -13.87 3.96
CA GLN A 187 24.72 -12.75 4.66
C GLN A 187 24.96 -11.55 3.74
N SER A 188 25.46 -11.80 2.52
CA SER A 188 25.65 -10.75 1.52
C SER A 188 24.34 -10.10 1.10
N PHE A 189 23.27 -10.88 0.94
CA PHE A 189 21.92 -10.38 0.67
C PHE A 189 21.43 -9.47 1.81
N ILE A 190 21.46 -9.96 3.06
CA ILE A 190 21.02 -9.20 4.23
C ILE A 190 21.83 -7.89 4.38
N TYR A 191 23.14 -7.97 4.17
CA TYR A 191 24.00 -6.78 4.23
C TYR A 191 23.66 -5.77 3.13
N GLY A 192 23.46 -6.25 1.89
CA GLY A 192 23.11 -5.41 0.76
C GLY A 192 21.77 -4.69 0.94
N VAL A 193 20.77 -5.35 1.56
CA VAL A 193 19.45 -4.76 1.84
C VAL A 193 19.52 -3.77 3.00
N ASN A 194 20.32 -4.06 4.03
CA ASN A 194 20.43 -3.23 5.23
C ASN A 194 21.39 -2.05 5.08
N THR A 195 22.14 -1.97 4.00
CA THR A 195 23.00 -0.81 3.74
C THR A 195 22.11 0.35 3.30
N PRO A 196 21.84 1.36 4.14
CA PRO A 196 21.03 2.48 3.72
C PRO A 196 21.76 3.21 2.61
N SER A 197 21.13 3.32 1.45
CA SER A 197 21.55 4.28 0.44
C SER A 197 21.38 5.68 1.03
N ARG A 198 22.43 6.21 1.58
CA ARG A 198 22.49 7.63 1.92
C ARG A 198 22.65 8.41 0.61
N TRP A 199 21.54 8.85 0.07
CA TRP A 199 21.48 9.84 -1.00
C TRP A 199 20.66 11.01 -0.53
#